data_0e3c2990f7f4d5c89451995bc4e4b83f
#
_entry.id   0e3c2990f7f4d5c89451995bc4e4b83f
#
_cell.length_a   1.000
_cell.length_b   1.000
_cell.length_c   1.000
_cell.angle_alpha   90.00
_cell.angle_beta   90.00
_cell.angle_gamma   90.00
#
_symmetry.space_group_name_H-M   'P 1'
#
loop_
_entity.id
_entity.type
_entity.pdbx_description
1 polymer ?
#
loop_
_entity_poly.entity_id
_entity_poly.type
_entity_poly.pdbx_seq_one_letter_code
_entity_poly.pdbx_strand_id
1 'polypeptide(L)'
;MTVVYKARLTTPRLRPGRGGLPRGQVTQIQRSRMLAAAVEAVEDVGYGRMTVAQVISRARVSRKTFYDVFVDREDCFLAAFEQALDQAREIAAEAYGREAGWRDGTRAALAALLNYMDEEPGLTKLCIVEALGAGERVLDRRAKVLDEIAQVIDRGRRASTATREPPEVTAEGVAGAIFAVLHTRVLEDSDERLTDLVGPLMSMIVLPYLGARAAAKELSRPAREPSSDFKTRARARQKDPLEGLNMRLTYRTVRVLMVIAEHPGASNREIAEASGIVDQGQISKLLTRLARLKLVDNFGDGQEKGAANAWHLTARGVQVERATRPL
;
A
#
# COMPACT_ATOMS: atom_id res chain seq x y z
N MET A 1 -18.58 -11.81 -23.52
CA MET A 1 -17.20 -12.37 -23.49
C MET A 1 -16.23 -11.26 -23.83
N THR A 2 -15.75 -10.55 -22.85
CA THR A 2 -14.75 -9.48 -23.06
C THR A 2 -13.41 -10.03 -22.57
N VAL A 3 -12.53 -10.35 -23.51
CA VAL A 3 -11.19 -10.83 -23.23
C VAL A 3 -10.37 -9.63 -22.74
N VAL A 4 -10.12 -9.56 -21.43
CA VAL A 4 -9.18 -8.61 -20.85
C VAL A 4 -7.76 -9.10 -21.15
N TYR A 5 -7.12 -8.45 -22.12
CA TYR A 5 -5.72 -8.66 -22.44
C TYR A 5 -4.85 -8.12 -21.29
N LYS A 6 -4.47 -8.99 -20.35
CA LYS A 6 -3.45 -8.67 -19.34
C LYS A 6 -2.10 -8.55 -20.07
N ALA A 7 -1.72 -7.33 -20.45
CA ALA A 7 -0.40 -7.05 -20.98
C ALA A 7 0.64 -7.45 -19.93
N ARG A 8 1.43 -8.48 -20.21
CA ARG A 8 2.58 -8.88 -19.39
C ARG A 8 3.64 -7.79 -19.46
N LEU A 9 3.60 -6.88 -18.49
CA LEU A 9 4.61 -5.85 -18.32
C LEU A 9 5.94 -6.50 -17.93
N THR A 10 6.96 -6.34 -18.75
CA THR A 10 8.30 -6.91 -18.54
C THR A 10 9.09 -6.03 -17.58
N THR A 11 9.20 -6.45 -16.34
CA THR A 11 10.04 -5.79 -15.33
C THR A 11 11.51 -6.22 -15.48
N PRO A 12 12.49 -5.31 -15.59
CA PRO A 12 13.89 -5.67 -15.82
C PRO A 12 14.55 -6.34 -14.59
N ARG A 13 15.47 -7.28 -14.83
CA ARG A 13 16.33 -7.85 -13.79
C ARG A 13 17.28 -6.78 -13.24
N LEU A 14 17.31 -6.62 -11.93
CA LEU A 14 18.26 -5.75 -11.24
C LEU A 14 19.55 -6.51 -10.95
N ARG A 15 20.70 -5.92 -11.32
CA ARG A 15 22.03 -6.49 -11.02
C ARG A 15 22.84 -5.47 -10.22
N PRO A 16 23.44 -5.84 -9.07
CA PRO A 16 24.41 -5.00 -8.35
C PRO A 16 25.75 -4.99 -9.10
N GLY A 17 26.49 -3.91 -9.00
CA GLY A 17 27.84 -3.82 -9.59
C GLY A 17 28.30 -2.39 -9.90
N ARG A 18 29.53 -2.22 -10.42
CA ARG A 18 30.08 -0.90 -10.81
C ARG A 18 29.10 -0.17 -11.74
N GLY A 19 28.50 0.93 -11.25
CA GLY A 19 27.42 1.67 -11.93
C GLY A 19 26.00 1.10 -11.73
N GLY A 20 25.80 0.12 -10.83
CA GLY A 20 24.49 -0.40 -10.41
C GLY A 20 23.99 0.27 -9.11
N LEU A 21 22.76 -0.07 -8.69
CA LEU A 21 22.21 0.36 -7.42
C LEU A 21 23.03 -0.19 -6.24
N PRO A 22 23.13 0.53 -5.12
CA PRO A 22 23.65 -0.01 -3.85
C PRO A 22 22.96 -1.32 -3.48
N ARG A 23 23.71 -2.25 -2.87
CA ARG A 23 23.16 -3.58 -2.52
C ARG A 23 21.89 -3.48 -1.69
N GLY A 24 21.85 -2.61 -0.68
CA GLY A 24 20.67 -2.41 0.16
C GLY A 24 19.42 -1.98 -0.62
N GLN A 25 19.56 -1.08 -1.60
CA GLN A 25 18.44 -0.65 -2.46
C GLN A 25 17.95 -1.78 -3.36
N VAL A 26 18.86 -2.56 -3.93
CA VAL A 26 18.49 -3.74 -4.73
C VAL A 26 17.71 -4.73 -3.89
N THR A 27 18.15 -4.98 -2.65
CA THR A 27 17.47 -5.87 -1.71
C THR A 27 16.08 -5.35 -1.36
N GLN A 28 15.93 -4.06 -1.09
CA GLN A 28 14.63 -3.45 -0.78
C GLN A 28 13.64 -3.55 -1.95
N ILE A 29 14.09 -3.25 -3.16
CA ILE A 29 13.26 -3.38 -4.37
C ILE A 29 12.87 -4.85 -4.59
N GLN A 30 13.82 -5.78 -4.41
CA GLN A 30 13.54 -7.21 -4.55
C GLN A 30 12.55 -7.68 -3.47
N ARG A 31 12.68 -7.20 -2.23
CA ARG A 31 11.76 -7.49 -1.14
C ARG A 31 10.34 -7.02 -1.49
N SER A 32 10.17 -5.76 -1.91
CA SER A 32 8.86 -5.23 -2.31
C SER A 32 8.21 -6.02 -3.45
N ARG A 33 9.00 -6.45 -4.44
CA ARG A 33 8.52 -7.31 -5.53
C ARG A 33 8.07 -8.68 -5.05
N MET A 34 8.80 -9.28 -4.11
CA MET A 34 8.43 -10.58 -3.54
C MET A 34 7.15 -10.48 -2.71
N LEU A 35 6.94 -9.38 -1.97
CA LEU A 35 5.71 -9.15 -1.23
C LEU A 35 4.51 -8.98 -2.16
N ALA A 36 4.63 -8.16 -3.22
CA ALA A 36 3.58 -8.02 -4.24
C ALA A 36 3.28 -9.37 -4.94
N ALA A 37 4.32 -10.12 -5.29
CA ALA A 37 4.18 -11.44 -5.89
C ALA A 37 3.53 -12.48 -4.96
N ALA A 38 3.75 -12.36 -3.63
CA ALA A 38 3.08 -13.20 -2.64
C ALA A 38 1.58 -12.88 -2.56
N VAL A 39 1.21 -11.60 -2.57
CA VAL A 39 -0.20 -11.16 -2.60
C VAL A 39 -0.90 -11.70 -3.86
N GLU A 40 -0.30 -11.51 -5.05
CA GLU A 40 -0.84 -12.05 -6.31
C GLU A 40 -0.98 -13.59 -6.27
N ALA A 41 0.01 -14.30 -5.70
CA ALA A 41 -0.05 -15.75 -5.59
C ALA A 41 -1.16 -16.21 -4.65
N VAL A 42 -1.37 -15.50 -3.53
CA VAL A 42 -2.45 -15.77 -2.58
C VAL A 42 -3.82 -15.49 -3.21
N GLU A 43 -3.94 -14.38 -3.95
CA GLU A 43 -5.17 -14.04 -4.67
C GLU A 43 -5.57 -15.15 -5.66
N ASP A 44 -4.58 -15.64 -6.45
CA ASP A 44 -4.82 -16.63 -7.50
C ASP A 44 -5.12 -18.05 -6.96
N VAL A 45 -4.36 -18.51 -5.95
CA VAL A 45 -4.40 -19.92 -5.54
C VAL A 45 -4.62 -20.18 -4.05
N GLY A 46 -4.67 -19.14 -3.24
CA GLY A 46 -4.71 -19.21 -1.78
C GLY A 46 -3.37 -19.58 -1.14
N TYR A 47 -3.21 -19.29 0.17
CA TYR A 47 -1.97 -19.60 0.89
C TYR A 47 -1.61 -21.08 0.87
N GLY A 48 -2.59 -21.97 1.04
CA GLY A 48 -2.35 -23.43 1.07
C GLY A 48 -1.62 -23.96 -0.17
N ARG A 49 -1.86 -23.35 -1.34
CA ARG A 49 -1.24 -23.74 -2.63
C ARG A 49 -0.14 -22.78 -3.09
N MET A 50 0.09 -21.67 -2.39
CA MET A 50 1.18 -20.76 -2.67
C MET A 50 2.53 -21.46 -2.43
N THR A 51 3.46 -21.33 -3.35
CA THR A 51 4.81 -21.86 -3.26
C THR A 51 5.87 -20.79 -3.44
N VAL A 52 7.07 -21.01 -2.86
CA VAL A 52 8.24 -20.13 -3.10
C VAL A 52 8.55 -20.04 -4.60
N ALA A 53 8.37 -21.11 -5.37
CA ALA A 53 8.58 -21.11 -6.81
C ALA A 53 7.66 -20.14 -7.56
N GLN A 54 6.40 -20.04 -7.15
CA GLN A 54 5.45 -19.07 -7.71
C GLN A 54 5.84 -17.64 -7.37
N VAL A 55 6.24 -17.37 -6.11
CA VAL A 55 6.67 -16.03 -5.67
C VAL A 55 7.91 -15.59 -6.47
N ILE A 56 8.97 -16.41 -6.55
CA ILE A 56 10.20 -16.04 -7.24
C ILE A 56 9.98 -15.85 -8.74
N SER A 57 9.09 -16.64 -9.36
CA SER A 57 8.75 -16.52 -10.78
C SER A 57 8.04 -15.19 -11.07
N ARG A 58 7.05 -14.81 -10.26
CA ARG A 58 6.32 -13.53 -10.38
C ARG A 58 7.23 -12.34 -10.09
N ALA A 59 7.97 -12.38 -8.97
CA ALA A 59 8.90 -11.33 -8.56
C ALA A 59 10.13 -11.21 -9.48
N ARG A 60 10.38 -12.19 -10.35
CA ARG A 60 11.57 -12.30 -11.21
C ARG A 60 12.89 -12.21 -10.45
N VAL A 61 12.95 -12.86 -9.32
CA VAL A 61 14.15 -12.99 -8.49
C VAL A 61 14.70 -14.41 -8.55
N SER A 62 15.93 -14.62 -8.09
CA SER A 62 16.50 -15.96 -7.94
C SER A 62 16.03 -16.61 -6.64
N ARG A 63 16.08 -17.96 -6.59
CA ARG A 63 15.82 -18.71 -5.35
C ARG A 63 16.75 -18.27 -4.22
N LYS A 64 18.02 -18.03 -4.53
CA LYS A 64 18.97 -17.48 -3.57
C LYS A 64 18.52 -16.14 -3.03
N THR A 65 18.09 -15.21 -3.90
CA THR A 65 17.59 -13.89 -3.48
C THR A 65 16.40 -13.98 -2.54
N PHE A 66 15.51 -14.96 -2.75
CA PHE A 66 14.39 -15.17 -1.84
C PHE A 66 14.88 -15.56 -0.44
N TYR A 67 15.78 -16.55 -0.36
CA TYR A 67 16.30 -17.01 0.93
C TYR A 67 17.34 -16.07 1.57
N ASP A 68 17.87 -15.11 0.83
CA ASP A 68 18.65 -13.99 1.39
C ASP A 68 17.75 -12.97 2.15
N VAL A 69 16.42 -13.00 1.92
CA VAL A 69 15.44 -12.03 2.47
C VAL A 69 14.42 -12.68 3.40
N PHE A 70 13.96 -13.88 3.09
CA PHE A 70 12.93 -14.62 3.81
C PHE A 70 13.39 -16.03 4.14
N VAL A 71 13.09 -16.49 5.35
CA VAL A 71 13.44 -17.85 5.80
C VAL A 71 12.61 -18.90 5.05
N ASP A 72 11.31 -18.64 4.88
CA ASP A 72 10.36 -19.54 4.25
C ASP A 72 9.18 -18.78 3.63
N ARG A 73 8.18 -19.52 3.13
CA ARG A 73 6.98 -18.91 2.55
C ARG A 73 6.08 -18.25 3.60
N GLU A 74 6.06 -18.76 4.84
CA GLU A 74 5.29 -18.18 5.95
C GLU A 74 5.87 -16.81 6.31
N ASP A 75 7.20 -16.71 6.39
CA ASP A 75 7.91 -15.47 6.65
C ASP A 75 7.63 -14.40 5.57
N CYS A 76 7.61 -14.81 4.30
CA CYS A 76 7.23 -13.93 3.19
C CYS A 76 5.76 -13.49 3.28
N PHE A 77 4.84 -14.41 3.62
CA PHE A 77 3.43 -14.10 3.82
C PHE A 77 3.24 -13.15 5.02
N LEU A 78 3.86 -13.45 6.15
CA LEU A 78 3.81 -12.61 7.35
C LEU A 78 4.31 -11.20 7.05
N ALA A 79 5.39 -11.06 6.29
CA ALA A 79 5.89 -9.75 5.89
C ALA A 79 4.93 -8.99 4.95
N ALA A 80 4.20 -9.68 4.07
CA ALA A 80 3.16 -9.08 3.24
C ALA A 80 1.94 -8.68 4.08
N PHE A 81 1.56 -9.52 5.04
CA PHE A 81 0.50 -9.25 6.01
C PHE A 81 0.81 -8.01 6.88
N GLU A 82 2.03 -7.91 7.41
CA GLU A 82 2.48 -6.73 8.18
C GLU A 82 2.45 -5.45 7.35
N GLN A 83 2.92 -5.51 6.10
CA GLN A 83 2.86 -4.35 5.21
C GLN A 83 1.41 -3.90 4.96
N ALA A 84 0.48 -4.83 4.75
CA ALA A 84 -0.94 -4.53 4.59
C ALA A 84 -1.54 -3.90 5.85
N LEU A 85 -1.17 -4.43 7.04
CA LEU A 85 -1.61 -3.89 8.32
C LEU A 85 -1.09 -2.47 8.58
N ASP A 86 0.17 -2.19 8.25
CA ASP A 86 0.75 -0.85 8.42
C ASP A 86 0.02 0.16 7.53
N GLN A 87 -0.29 -0.20 6.29
CA GLN A 87 -1.11 0.62 5.39
C GLN A 87 -2.52 0.84 5.94
N ALA A 88 -3.17 -0.23 6.42
CA ALA A 88 -4.50 -0.14 7.01
C ALA A 88 -4.52 0.77 8.26
N ARG A 89 -3.48 0.69 9.12
CA ARG A 89 -3.34 1.56 10.29
C ARG A 89 -3.18 3.03 9.91
N GLU A 90 -2.32 3.34 8.94
CA GLU A 90 -2.12 4.71 8.46
C GLU A 90 -3.42 5.30 7.92
N ILE A 91 -4.16 4.52 7.13
CA ILE A 91 -5.45 4.87 6.54
C ILE A 91 -6.49 5.16 7.63
N ALA A 92 -6.61 4.24 8.58
CA ALA A 92 -7.55 4.36 9.68
C ALA A 92 -7.22 5.55 10.59
N ALA A 93 -5.95 5.73 10.94
CA ALA A 93 -5.49 6.81 11.80
C ALA A 93 -5.71 8.19 11.16
N GLU A 94 -5.41 8.34 9.87
CA GLU A 94 -5.64 9.59 9.12
C GLU A 94 -7.14 9.93 9.07
N ALA A 95 -8.00 8.95 8.79
CA ALA A 95 -9.44 9.15 8.73
C ALA A 95 -10.04 9.47 10.12
N TYR A 96 -9.60 8.74 11.15
CA TYR A 96 -10.03 8.95 12.53
C TYR A 96 -9.66 10.36 13.04
N GLY A 97 -8.42 10.80 12.76
CA GLY A 97 -7.89 12.07 13.26
C GLY A 97 -8.54 13.34 12.67
N ARG A 98 -9.33 13.18 11.60
CA ARG A 98 -10.06 14.31 10.97
C ARG A 98 -11.41 14.61 11.63
N GLU A 99 -11.88 13.73 12.49
CA GLU A 99 -13.21 13.82 13.09
C GLU A 99 -13.12 14.14 14.60
N ALA A 100 -14.13 14.85 15.09
CA ALA A 100 -14.25 15.15 16.51
C ALA A 100 -15.02 14.03 17.22
N GLY A 101 -14.34 13.35 18.16
CA GLY A 101 -14.95 12.36 19.02
C GLY A 101 -14.91 10.93 18.47
N TRP A 102 -15.05 9.99 19.41
CA TRP A 102 -14.90 8.56 19.17
C TRP A 102 -15.85 8.00 18.10
N ARG A 103 -17.13 8.37 18.15
CA ARG A 103 -18.16 7.82 17.26
C ARG A 103 -17.89 8.15 15.78
N ASP A 104 -17.69 9.45 15.51
CA ASP A 104 -17.47 9.90 14.14
C ASP A 104 -16.09 9.49 13.62
N GLY A 105 -15.06 9.53 14.47
CA GLY A 105 -13.73 9.03 14.16
C GLY A 105 -13.72 7.55 13.81
N THR A 106 -14.39 6.71 14.61
CA THR A 106 -14.52 5.27 14.36
C THR A 106 -15.25 4.98 13.04
N ARG A 107 -16.33 5.75 12.76
CA ARG A 107 -17.06 5.62 11.50
C ARG A 107 -16.18 5.99 10.30
N ALA A 108 -15.44 7.10 10.39
CA ALA A 108 -14.55 7.54 9.32
C ALA A 108 -13.43 6.52 9.06
N ALA A 109 -12.82 6.00 10.13
CA ALA A 109 -11.79 4.96 10.04
C ALA A 109 -12.34 3.67 9.40
N LEU A 110 -13.50 3.19 9.85
CA LEU A 110 -14.15 2.01 9.30
C LEU A 110 -14.48 2.19 7.82
N ALA A 111 -15.08 3.32 7.44
CA ALA A 111 -15.41 3.62 6.04
C ALA A 111 -14.15 3.66 5.15
N ALA A 112 -13.07 4.25 5.64
CA ALA A 112 -11.80 4.31 4.91
C ALA A 112 -11.16 2.93 4.76
N LEU A 113 -11.21 2.09 5.80
CA LEU A 113 -10.72 0.70 5.75
C LEU A 113 -11.53 -0.16 4.78
N LEU A 114 -12.86 -0.12 4.85
CA LEU A 114 -13.70 -0.91 3.96
C LEU A 114 -13.55 -0.47 2.51
N ASN A 115 -13.39 0.83 2.24
CA ASN A 115 -13.08 1.30 0.90
C ASN A 115 -11.72 0.80 0.41
N TYR A 116 -10.70 0.81 1.27
CA TYR A 116 -9.39 0.26 0.94
C TYR A 116 -9.47 -1.24 0.63
N MET A 117 -10.28 -1.99 1.38
CA MET A 117 -10.53 -3.41 1.16
C MET A 117 -11.24 -3.67 -0.18
N ASP A 118 -12.20 -2.84 -0.57
CA ASP A 118 -12.88 -2.90 -1.87
C ASP A 118 -11.90 -2.63 -3.05
N GLU A 119 -10.95 -1.71 -2.85
CA GLU A 119 -9.97 -1.35 -3.87
C GLU A 119 -8.84 -2.38 -4.03
N GLU A 120 -8.57 -3.18 -2.98
CA GLU A 120 -7.42 -4.09 -2.89
C GLU A 120 -7.85 -5.52 -2.50
N PRO A 121 -8.59 -6.21 -3.39
CA PRO A 121 -9.17 -7.52 -3.10
C PRO A 121 -8.12 -8.58 -2.75
N GLY A 122 -6.94 -8.54 -3.38
CA GLY A 122 -5.84 -9.48 -3.08
C GLY A 122 -5.31 -9.33 -1.65
N LEU A 123 -5.12 -8.07 -1.18
CA LEU A 123 -4.72 -7.80 0.19
C LEU A 123 -5.84 -8.12 1.18
N THR A 124 -7.08 -7.83 0.82
CA THR A 124 -8.25 -8.16 1.63
C THR A 124 -8.36 -9.65 1.85
N LYS A 125 -8.27 -10.45 0.79
CA LYS A 125 -8.25 -11.90 0.87
C LYS A 125 -7.10 -12.42 1.73
N LEU A 126 -5.90 -11.88 1.55
CA LEU A 126 -4.72 -12.21 2.34
C LEU A 126 -4.96 -11.97 3.84
N CYS A 127 -5.49 -10.78 4.20
CA CYS A 127 -5.65 -10.38 5.61
C CYS A 127 -6.86 -11.02 6.30
N ILE A 128 -7.96 -11.18 5.59
CA ILE A 128 -9.24 -11.59 6.18
C ILE A 128 -9.43 -13.10 6.10
N VAL A 129 -9.05 -13.73 4.99
CA VAL A 129 -9.32 -15.15 4.74
C VAL A 129 -8.09 -16.00 4.96
N GLU A 130 -7.02 -15.75 4.23
CA GLU A 130 -5.87 -16.65 4.13
C GLU A 130 -4.98 -16.61 5.37
N ALA A 131 -5.01 -15.52 6.15
CA ALA A 131 -4.29 -15.40 7.41
C ALA A 131 -4.72 -16.46 8.45
N LEU A 132 -5.94 -17.00 8.35
CA LEU A 132 -6.43 -18.07 9.25
C LEU A 132 -5.71 -19.40 9.04
N GLY A 133 -5.19 -19.65 7.84
CA GLY A 133 -4.48 -20.89 7.50
C GLY A 133 -2.98 -20.73 7.30
N ALA A 134 -2.43 -19.54 7.56
CA ALA A 134 -1.07 -19.19 7.15
C ALA A 134 0.05 -19.55 8.15
N GLY A 135 -0.28 -20.20 9.27
CA GLY A 135 0.67 -20.64 10.27
C GLY A 135 0.55 -19.91 11.61
N GLU A 136 1.27 -20.43 12.63
CA GLU A 136 1.15 -19.96 14.01
C GLU A 136 1.57 -18.49 14.18
N ARG A 137 2.67 -18.10 13.55
CA ARG A 137 3.18 -16.71 13.63
C ARG A 137 2.17 -15.69 13.07
N VAL A 138 1.46 -16.07 12.01
CA VAL A 138 0.44 -15.20 11.40
C VAL A 138 -0.82 -15.15 12.28
N LEU A 139 -1.22 -16.28 12.88
CA LEU A 139 -2.33 -16.33 13.82
C LEU A 139 -2.09 -15.48 15.07
N ASP A 140 -0.89 -15.54 15.65
CA ASP A 140 -0.50 -14.71 16.79
C ASP A 140 -0.54 -13.23 16.43
N ARG A 141 -0.07 -12.90 15.23
CA ARG A 141 -0.11 -11.51 14.76
C ARG A 141 -1.54 -11.01 14.54
N ARG A 142 -2.38 -11.87 13.96
CA ARG A 142 -3.81 -11.59 13.78
C ARG A 142 -4.53 -11.39 15.12
N ALA A 143 -4.24 -12.18 16.13
CA ALA A 143 -4.80 -12.00 17.47
C ALA A 143 -4.47 -10.61 18.04
N LYS A 144 -3.22 -10.16 17.92
CA LYS A 144 -2.82 -8.80 18.32
C LYS A 144 -3.57 -7.70 17.56
N VAL A 145 -3.85 -7.90 16.27
CA VAL A 145 -4.67 -6.95 15.50
C VAL A 145 -6.10 -6.87 16.03
N LEU A 146 -6.70 -8.00 16.38
CA LEU A 146 -8.03 -8.03 17.00
C LEU A 146 -8.04 -7.28 18.34
N ASP A 147 -7.02 -7.46 19.17
CA ASP A 147 -6.86 -6.74 20.43
C ASP A 147 -6.73 -5.21 20.21
N GLU A 148 -5.92 -4.79 19.23
CA GLU A 148 -5.76 -3.39 18.87
C GLU A 148 -7.11 -2.76 18.45
N ILE A 149 -7.91 -3.50 17.66
CA ILE A 149 -9.24 -3.05 17.23
C ILE A 149 -10.22 -3.03 18.41
N ALA A 150 -10.21 -4.05 19.26
CA ALA A 150 -11.02 -4.09 20.47
C ALA A 150 -10.72 -2.90 21.38
N GLN A 151 -9.47 -2.51 21.55
CA GLN A 151 -9.09 -1.32 22.32
C GLN A 151 -9.64 -0.02 21.72
N VAL A 152 -9.68 0.13 20.39
CA VAL A 152 -10.28 1.28 19.72
C VAL A 152 -11.80 1.31 19.95
N ILE A 153 -12.46 0.16 19.86
CA ILE A 153 -13.89 0.01 20.13
C ILE A 153 -14.19 0.34 21.60
N ASP A 154 -13.39 -0.16 22.53
CA ASP A 154 -13.60 0.04 23.98
C ASP A 154 -13.41 1.50 24.43
N ARG A 155 -12.74 2.35 23.63
CA ARG A 155 -12.74 3.82 23.88
C ARG A 155 -14.16 4.40 23.93
N GLY A 156 -15.13 3.74 23.31
CA GLY A 156 -16.55 4.06 23.41
C GLY A 156 -17.08 4.05 24.84
N ARG A 157 -16.44 3.33 25.75
CA ARG A 157 -16.75 3.31 27.20
C ARG A 157 -16.72 4.70 27.82
N ARG A 158 -15.80 5.56 27.38
CA ARG A 158 -15.69 6.96 27.84
C ARG A 158 -16.84 7.85 27.34
N ALA A 159 -17.45 7.46 26.22
CA ALA A 159 -18.61 8.18 25.65
C ALA A 159 -19.92 7.50 25.99
N SER A 160 -19.91 6.47 26.87
CA SER A 160 -21.08 5.66 27.18
C SER A 160 -22.15 6.47 27.85
N THR A 161 -23.37 6.28 27.36
CA THR A 161 -24.62 6.78 27.98
C THR A 161 -25.44 5.63 28.55
N ALA A 162 -24.88 4.42 28.59
CA ALA A 162 -25.54 3.24 29.09
C ALA A 162 -25.71 3.30 30.62
N THR A 163 -26.89 2.92 31.13
CA THR A 163 -27.20 2.87 32.58
C THR A 163 -26.29 1.84 33.30
N ARG A 164 -25.84 0.83 32.58
CA ARG A 164 -24.90 -0.21 33.06
C ARG A 164 -23.70 -0.26 32.15
N GLU A 165 -22.51 -0.30 32.74
CA GLU A 165 -21.27 -0.41 31.98
C GLU A 165 -21.20 -1.75 31.23
N PRO A 166 -20.84 -1.77 29.92
CA PRO A 166 -20.69 -2.99 29.18
C PRO A 166 -19.58 -3.88 29.78
N PRO A 167 -19.74 -5.23 29.78
CA PRO A 167 -18.68 -6.15 30.19
C PRO A 167 -17.37 -5.91 29.43
N GLU A 168 -16.23 -6.26 30.03
CA GLU A 168 -14.90 -6.08 29.40
C GLU A 168 -14.78 -6.81 28.06
N VAL A 169 -15.32 -8.02 27.96
CA VAL A 169 -15.31 -8.86 26.74
C VAL A 169 -16.14 -8.30 25.59
N THR A 170 -16.93 -7.24 25.81
CA THR A 170 -17.83 -6.69 24.78
C THR A 170 -17.09 -6.22 23.54
N ALA A 171 -15.98 -5.50 23.71
CA ALA A 171 -15.19 -4.96 22.61
C ALA A 171 -14.55 -6.08 21.78
N GLU A 172 -14.04 -7.13 22.44
CA GLU A 172 -13.47 -8.33 21.78
C GLU A 172 -14.54 -9.06 20.98
N GLY A 173 -15.75 -9.25 21.58
CA GLY A 173 -16.88 -9.87 20.89
C GLY A 173 -17.31 -9.09 19.67
N VAL A 174 -17.39 -7.76 19.74
CA VAL A 174 -17.73 -6.90 18.59
C VAL A 174 -16.63 -6.96 17.53
N ALA A 175 -15.34 -6.88 17.89
CA ALA A 175 -14.25 -7.00 16.95
C ALA A 175 -14.27 -8.36 16.23
N GLY A 176 -14.45 -9.45 16.97
CA GLY A 176 -14.57 -10.80 16.41
C GLY A 176 -15.77 -10.94 15.46
N ALA A 177 -16.92 -10.38 15.82
CA ALA A 177 -18.11 -10.39 14.97
C ALA A 177 -17.90 -9.59 13.66
N ILE A 178 -17.24 -8.44 13.71
CA ILE A 178 -16.87 -7.66 12.51
C ILE A 178 -16.02 -8.51 11.58
N PHE A 179 -14.96 -9.14 12.10
CA PHE A 179 -14.09 -9.99 11.27
C PHE A 179 -14.82 -11.20 10.70
N ALA A 180 -15.75 -11.81 11.46
CA ALA A 180 -16.57 -12.91 10.95
C ALA A 180 -17.48 -12.46 9.79
N VAL A 181 -18.11 -11.30 9.90
CA VAL A 181 -18.92 -10.72 8.82
C VAL A 181 -18.06 -10.44 7.58
N LEU A 182 -16.91 -9.78 7.74
CA LEU A 182 -16.00 -9.49 6.63
C LEU A 182 -15.48 -10.76 5.96
N HIS A 183 -15.12 -11.77 6.76
CA HIS A 183 -14.67 -13.06 6.24
C HIS A 183 -15.72 -13.73 5.35
N THR A 184 -16.97 -13.76 5.83
CA THR A 184 -18.09 -14.32 5.04
C THR A 184 -18.29 -13.57 3.74
N ARG A 185 -18.32 -12.22 3.78
CA ARG A 185 -18.51 -11.39 2.57
C ARG A 185 -17.40 -11.55 1.55
N VAL A 186 -16.15 -11.62 2.00
CA VAL A 186 -14.99 -11.82 1.10
C VAL A 186 -15.00 -13.21 0.45
N LEU A 187 -15.53 -14.23 1.14
CA LEU A 187 -15.66 -15.59 0.61
C LEU A 187 -16.83 -15.75 -0.38
N GLU A 188 -17.92 -15.02 -0.17
CA GLU A 188 -19.11 -15.10 -1.02
C GLU A 188 -18.88 -14.54 -2.43
N ASP A 189 -17.76 -13.83 -2.66
CA ASP A 189 -17.39 -13.20 -3.95
C ASP A 189 -18.58 -12.46 -4.60
N SER A 190 -19.35 -11.76 -3.75
CA SER A 190 -20.55 -11.03 -4.17
C SER A 190 -20.17 -9.68 -4.79
N ASP A 191 -21.03 -9.17 -5.69
CA ASP A 191 -20.88 -7.81 -6.26
C ASP A 191 -21.15 -6.70 -5.23
N GLU A 192 -21.56 -7.04 -3.99
CA GLU A 192 -21.80 -6.09 -2.91
C GLU A 192 -20.49 -5.52 -2.38
N ARG A 193 -20.43 -4.20 -2.24
CA ARG A 193 -19.25 -3.52 -1.72
C ARG A 193 -19.16 -3.65 -0.21
N LEU A 194 -17.96 -3.87 0.31
CA LEU A 194 -17.72 -3.88 1.76
C LEU A 194 -18.07 -2.52 2.41
N THR A 195 -17.96 -1.42 1.66
CA THR A 195 -18.38 -0.08 2.09
C THR A 195 -19.86 0.01 2.45
N ASP A 196 -20.72 -0.86 1.92
CA ASP A 196 -22.15 -0.90 2.28
C ASP A 196 -22.37 -1.41 3.71
N LEU A 197 -21.38 -2.09 4.27
CA LEU A 197 -21.40 -2.58 5.65
C LEU A 197 -21.07 -1.49 6.70
N VAL A 198 -20.68 -0.26 6.30
CA VAL A 198 -20.33 0.81 7.28
C VAL A 198 -21.45 1.06 8.28
N GLY A 199 -22.69 1.22 7.83
CA GLY A 199 -23.84 1.42 8.70
C GLY A 199 -24.11 0.24 9.64
N PRO A 200 -24.29 -0.96 9.13
CA PRO A 200 -24.46 -2.19 9.92
C PRO A 200 -23.36 -2.42 10.95
N LEU A 201 -22.09 -2.34 10.56
CA LEU A 201 -20.98 -2.56 11.49
C LEU A 201 -20.86 -1.44 12.53
N MET A 202 -21.07 -0.18 12.15
CA MET A 202 -21.15 0.92 13.12
C MET A 202 -22.29 0.75 14.11
N SER A 203 -23.45 0.25 13.66
CA SER A 203 -24.56 -0.08 14.57
C SER A 203 -24.14 -1.09 15.63
N MET A 204 -23.40 -2.14 15.26
CA MET A 204 -22.85 -3.13 16.20
C MET A 204 -21.85 -2.50 17.19
N ILE A 205 -20.96 -1.63 16.69
CA ILE A 205 -19.93 -0.97 17.50
C ILE A 205 -20.56 -0.04 18.56
N VAL A 206 -21.54 0.77 18.18
CA VAL A 206 -22.08 1.78 19.08
C VAL A 206 -23.18 1.27 20.03
N LEU A 207 -23.85 0.16 19.67
CA LEU A 207 -24.97 -0.39 20.43
C LEU A 207 -24.66 -0.60 21.93
N PRO A 208 -23.55 -1.24 22.30
CA PRO A 208 -23.24 -1.50 23.72
C PRO A 208 -22.97 -0.22 24.54
N TYR A 209 -22.50 0.83 23.92
CA TYR A 209 -22.05 2.06 24.59
C TYR A 209 -23.07 3.18 24.54
N LEU A 210 -23.77 3.34 23.41
CA LEU A 210 -24.67 4.48 23.17
C LEU A 210 -26.15 4.07 23.02
N GLY A 211 -26.41 2.76 23.10
CA GLY A 211 -27.77 2.21 23.09
C GLY A 211 -28.44 2.12 21.70
N ALA A 212 -29.64 1.54 21.69
CA ALA A 212 -30.37 1.18 20.47
C ALA A 212 -30.70 2.37 19.55
N ARG A 213 -31.01 3.54 20.14
CA ARG A 213 -31.33 4.75 19.35
C ARG A 213 -30.13 5.25 18.56
N ALA A 214 -28.93 5.22 19.15
CA ALA A 214 -27.70 5.59 18.46
C ALA A 214 -27.35 4.57 17.37
N ALA A 215 -27.51 3.27 17.65
CA ALA A 215 -27.30 2.20 16.70
C ALA A 215 -28.24 2.31 15.48
N ALA A 216 -29.54 2.55 15.70
CA ALA A 216 -30.50 2.78 14.62
C ALA A 216 -30.15 4.00 13.74
N LYS A 217 -29.62 5.08 14.37
CA LYS A 217 -29.15 6.24 13.62
C LYS A 217 -27.95 5.92 12.70
N GLU A 218 -27.05 5.00 13.11
CA GLU A 218 -25.94 4.57 12.26
C GLU A 218 -26.41 3.79 11.04
N LEU A 219 -27.44 2.96 11.18
CA LEU A 219 -28.03 2.21 10.04
C LEU A 219 -28.59 3.13 8.96
N SER A 220 -29.20 4.25 9.36
CA SER A 220 -29.82 5.19 8.41
C SER A 220 -28.88 6.26 7.87
N ARG A 221 -27.66 6.33 8.41
CA ARG A 221 -26.66 7.35 8.01
C ARG A 221 -25.96 6.90 6.72
N PRO A 222 -26.04 7.67 5.62
CA PRO A 222 -25.41 7.29 4.37
C PRO A 222 -23.88 7.11 4.53
N ALA A 223 -23.32 6.17 3.77
CA ALA A 223 -21.87 6.05 3.66
C ALA A 223 -21.33 7.32 3.01
N ARG A 224 -20.34 7.94 3.65
CA ARG A 224 -19.65 9.12 3.08
C ARG A 224 -18.67 8.60 2.03
N GLU A 225 -18.79 9.05 0.80
CA GLU A 225 -17.81 8.71 -0.23
C GLU A 225 -16.41 9.19 0.17
N PRO A 226 -15.37 8.32 0.09
CA PRO A 226 -14.00 8.74 0.35
C PRO A 226 -13.57 9.80 -0.66
N SER A 227 -12.83 10.81 -0.19
CA SER A 227 -12.31 11.86 -1.06
C SER A 227 -11.44 11.29 -2.19
N SER A 228 -11.52 11.89 -3.38
CA SER A 228 -10.75 11.48 -4.57
C SER A 228 -9.23 11.41 -4.32
N ASP A 229 -8.70 12.25 -3.43
CA ASP A 229 -7.29 12.26 -3.03
C ASP A 229 -6.85 10.99 -2.34
N PHE A 230 -7.76 10.34 -1.61
CA PHE A 230 -7.49 9.08 -0.92
C PHE A 230 -7.31 7.93 -1.94
N LYS A 231 -8.22 7.84 -2.92
CA LYS A 231 -8.15 6.83 -4.01
C LYS A 231 -6.83 6.93 -4.79
N THR A 232 -6.37 8.16 -5.05
CA THR A 232 -5.14 8.40 -5.79
C THR A 232 -3.90 8.01 -4.98
N ARG A 233 -3.88 8.26 -3.66
CA ARG A 233 -2.75 7.94 -2.78
C ARG A 233 -2.62 6.44 -2.50
N ALA A 234 -3.72 5.73 -2.28
CA ALA A 234 -3.72 4.28 -2.06
C ALA A 234 -3.18 3.54 -3.30
N ARG A 235 -3.68 3.86 -4.50
CA ARG A 235 -3.18 3.30 -5.77
C ARG A 235 -1.72 3.62 -6.06
N ALA A 236 -1.22 4.78 -5.62
CA ALA A 236 0.17 5.18 -5.83
C ALA A 236 1.16 4.39 -4.95
N ARG A 237 0.73 3.91 -3.78
CA ARG A 237 1.57 3.18 -2.81
C ARG A 237 1.80 1.72 -3.17
N GLN A 238 0.94 1.12 -3.98
CA GLN A 238 0.90 -0.32 -4.18
C GLN A 238 1.48 -0.83 -5.51
N LYS A 239 1.57 0.02 -6.52
CA LYS A 239 2.24 -0.35 -7.77
C LYS A 239 3.75 -0.41 -7.53
N ASP A 240 4.39 -1.52 -7.97
CA ASP A 240 5.85 -1.53 -8.12
C ASP A 240 6.23 -0.25 -8.91
N PRO A 241 6.88 0.76 -8.27
CA PRO A 241 7.18 2.02 -8.95
C PRO A 241 8.10 1.81 -10.15
N LEU A 242 8.69 0.62 -10.27
CA LEU A 242 9.55 0.20 -11.36
C LEU A 242 8.79 -0.61 -12.42
N GLU A 243 7.50 -0.91 -12.21
CA GLU A 243 6.67 -1.63 -13.16
C GLU A 243 6.60 -0.87 -14.49
N GLY A 244 6.87 -1.56 -15.60
CA GLY A 244 6.87 -0.96 -16.94
C GLY A 244 8.03 0.01 -17.23
N LEU A 245 9.04 0.12 -16.37
CA LEU A 245 10.27 0.82 -16.67
C LEU A 245 11.15 -0.03 -17.61
N ASN A 246 11.09 0.26 -18.92
CA ASN A 246 11.94 -0.34 -19.94
C ASN A 246 13.36 0.24 -19.92
N MET A 247 13.93 0.46 -18.71
CA MET A 247 15.32 0.90 -18.58
C MET A 247 16.01 0.25 -17.38
N ARG A 248 17.32 0.07 -17.52
CA ARG A 248 18.16 -0.34 -16.39
C ARG A 248 18.34 0.85 -15.46
N LEU A 249 17.85 0.75 -14.23
CA LEU A 249 18.16 1.70 -13.18
C LEU A 249 19.63 1.52 -12.76
N THR A 250 20.41 2.58 -12.92
CA THR A 250 21.80 2.65 -12.47
C THR A 250 21.91 3.62 -11.30
N TYR A 251 23.00 3.55 -10.53
CA TYR A 251 23.29 4.53 -9.49
C TYR A 251 23.20 5.98 -10.00
N ARG A 252 23.70 6.24 -11.22
CA ARG A 252 23.61 7.56 -11.86
C ARG A 252 22.15 8.01 -12.07
N THR A 253 21.28 7.09 -12.53
CA THR A 253 19.86 7.40 -12.74
C THR A 253 19.18 7.78 -11.44
N VAL A 254 19.41 7.00 -10.38
CA VAL A 254 18.83 7.27 -9.05
C VAL A 254 19.36 8.59 -8.50
N ARG A 255 20.67 8.84 -8.61
CA ARG A 255 21.28 10.10 -8.16
C ARG A 255 20.68 11.32 -8.87
N VAL A 256 20.44 11.23 -10.17
CA VAL A 256 19.79 12.31 -10.94
C VAL A 256 18.35 12.54 -10.45
N LEU A 257 17.57 11.49 -10.22
CA LEU A 257 16.20 11.63 -9.68
C LEU A 257 16.22 12.28 -8.29
N MET A 258 17.16 11.88 -7.43
CA MET A 258 17.33 12.49 -6.09
C MET A 258 17.67 13.97 -6.17
N VAL A 259 18.61 14.35 -7.05
CA VAL A 259 18.98 15.77 -7.24
C VAL A 259 17.79 16.60 -7.70
N ILE A 260 16.97 16.08 -8.64
CA ILE A 260 15.77 16.79 -9.09
C ILE A 260 14.71 16.86 -7.97
N ALA A 261 14.61 15.85 -7.10
CA ALA A 261 13.73 15.89 -5.94
C ALA A 261 14.15 16.94 -4.89
N GLU A 262 15.46 17.08 -4.68
CA GLU A 262 16.06 18.03 -3.73
C GLU A 262 16.07 19.46 -4.28
N HIS A 263 16.21 19.62 -5.61
CA HIS A 263 16.29 20.89 -6.31
C HIS A 263 15.31 20.94 -7.50
N PRO A 264 14.00 21.05 -7.24
CA PRO A 264 13.01 21.18 -8.31
C PRO A 264 13.28 22.43 -9.18
N GLY A 265 13.23 22.27 -10.50
CA GLY A 265 13.53 23.34 -11.44
C GLY A 265 15.01 23.46 -11.82
N ALA A 266 15.87 22.57 -11.33
CA ALA A 266 17.29 22.61 -11.67
C ALA A 266 17.55 22.40 -13.16
N SER A 267 18.54 23.11 -13.69
CA SER A 267 19.02 23.02 -15.07
C SER A 267 19.87 21.78 -15.30
N ASN A 268 20.12 21.41 -16.56
CA ASN A 268 21.01 20.31 -16.93
C ASN A 268 22.39 20.44 -16.27
N ARG A 269 22.92 21.66 -16.18
CA ARG A 269 24.23 21.93 -15.60
C ARG A 269 24.24 21.67 -14.09
N GLU A 270 23.27 22.22 -13.38
CA GLU A 270 23.15 22.04 -11.92
C GLU A 270 22.93 20.56 -11.55
N ILE A 271 22.08 19.83 -12.32
CA ILE A 271 21.87 18.41 -12.13
C ILE A 271 23.15 17.61 -12.39
N ALA A 272 23.90 17.95 -13.45
CA ALA A 272 25.17 17.30 -13.77
C ALA A 272 26.18 17.47 -12.62
N GLU A 273 26.35 18.71 -12.14
CA GLU A 273 27.26 19.08 -11.08
C GLU A 273 26.90 18.38 -9.75
N ALA A 274 25.64 18.47 -9.32
CA ALA A 274 25.16 17.85 -8.07
C ALA A 274 25.12 16.32 -8.12
N SER A 275 24.93 15.72 -9.30
CA SER A 275 24.94 14.26 -9.48
C SER A 275 26.34 13.66 -9.70
N GLY A 276 27.37 14.51 -9.87
CA GLY A 276 28.74 14.09 -10.16
C GLY A 276 28.93 13.53 -11.58
N ILE A 277 28.11 13.96 -12.54
CA ILE A 277 28.21 13.57 -13.95
C ILE A 277 28.94 14.67 -14.72
N VAL A 278 30.22 14.43 -15.03
CA VAL A 278 31.07 15.45 -15.66
C VAL A 278 30.69 15.74 -17.13
N ASP A 279 30.11 14.77 -17.84
CA ASP A 279 29.78 14.89 -19.25
C ASP A 279 28.36 15.41 -19.45
N GLN A 280 28.24 16.66 -19.94
CA GLN A 280 26.98 17.32 -20.25
C GLN A 280 26.15 16.60 -21.33
N GLY A 281 26.80 15.91 -22.26
CA GLY A 281 26.12 15.10 -23.27
C GLY A 281 25.45 13.87 -22.66
N GLN A 282 26.06 13.26 -21.64
CA GLN A 282 25.48 12.12 -20.93
C GLN A 282 24.28 12.54 -20.08
N ILE A 283 24.33 13.66 -19.37
CA ILE A 283 23.20 14.14 -18.56
C ILE A 283 22.00 14.49 -19.44
N SER A 284 22.22 15.20 -20.57
CA SER A 284 21.17 15.54 -21.51
C SER A 284 20.45 14.31 -22.08
N LYS A 285 21.22 13.30 -22.51
CA LYS A 285 20.66 12.00 -22.97
C LYS A 285 19.88 11.27 -21.89
N LEU A 286 20.37 11.32 -20.63
CA LEU A 286 19.69 10.67 -19.52
C LEU A 286 18.38 11.38 -19.18
N LEU A 287 18.37 12.70 -19.08
CA LEU A 287 17.16 13.50 -18.81
C LEU A 287 16.10 13.34 -19.90
N THR A 288 16.52 13.36 -21.19
CA THR A 288 15.62 13.08 -22.31
C THR A 288 15.00 11.66 -22.20
N ARG A 289 15.80 10.69 -21.79
CA ARG A 289 15.30 9.31 -21.58
C ARG A 289 14.32 9.22 -20.41
N LEU A 290 14.61 9.91 -19.29
CA LEU A 290 13.73 9.99 -18.13
C LEU A 290 12.41 10.67 -18.47
N ALA A 291 12.45 11.74 -19.30
CA ALA A 291 11.26 12.42 -19.78
C ALA A 291 10.37 11.51 -20.66
N ARG A 292 10.97 10.73 -21.58
CA ARG A 292 10.22 9.73 -22.37
C ARG A 292 9.53 8.68 -21.49
N LEU A 293 10.12 8.35 -20.35
CA LEU A 293 9.56 7.42 -19.37
C LEU A 293 8.56 8.08 -18.41
N LYS A 294 8.28 9.37 -18.63
CA LYS A 294 7.41 10.18 -17.78
C LYS A 294 7.82 10.16 -16.30
N LEU A 295 9.12 10.20 -16.05
CA LEU A 295 9.69 10.30 -14.70
C LEU A 295 10.04 11.74 -14.34
N VAL A 296 10.37 12.53 -15.34
CA VAL A 296 10.68 13.97 -15.20
C VAL A 296 9.96 14.75 -16.28
N ASP A 297 9.59 16.00 -15.98
CA ASP A 297 9.07 16.97 -16.92
C ASP A 297 9.99 18.21 -16.94
N ASN A 298 10.09 18.83 -18.11
CA ASN A 298 10.84 20.06 -18.27
C ASN A 298 9.85 21.25 -18.40
N PHE A 299 9.86 22.13 -17.42
CA PHE A 299 9.03 23.36 -17.41
C PHE A 299 9.79 24.61 -17.85
N GLY A 300 11.07 24.48 -18.26
CA GLY A 300 11.81 25.58 -18.84
C GLY A 300 11.37 25.85 -20.30
N ASP A 301 11.45 27.10 -20.75
CA ASP A 301 11.12 27.53 -22.12
C ASP A 301 12.12 26.99 -23.16
N GLY A 302 12.61 25.77 -23.00
CA GLY A 302 13.65 25.13 -23.84
C GLY A 302 13.28 24.97 -25.33
N GLN A 303 12.20 25.58 -25.79
CA GLN A 303 11.89 25.75 -27.23
C GLN A 303 12.61 26.95 -27.88
N GLU A 304 13.05 27.95 -27.11
CA GLU A 304 13.91 29.00 -27.59
C GLU A 304 15.38 28.65 -27.37
N LYS A 305 16.19 28.80 -28.43
CA LYS A 305 17.65 28.59 -28.35
C LYS A 305 18.26 29.53 -27.29
N GLY A 306 18.59 28.96 -26.12
CA GLY A 306 19.26 29.65 -25.03
C GLY A 306 18.51 29.70 -23.69
N ALA A 307 17.24 29.30 -23.63
CA ALA A 307 16.53 29.17 -22.34
C ALA A 307 17.02 27.97 -21.53
N ALA A 308 17.17 28.16 -20.22
CA ALA A 308 17.61 27.10 -19.33
C ALA A 308 16.48 26.08 -19.11
N ASN A 309 16.79 24.79 -19.15
CA ASN A 309 15.85 23.74 -18.74
C ASN A 309 15.54 23.87 -17.25
N ALA A 310 14.30 23.55 -16.88
CA ALA A 310 13.84 23.47 -15.49
C ALA A 310 13.17 22.11 -15.26
N TRP A 311 13.92 21.17 -14.65
CA TRP A 311 13.47 19.79 -14.49
C TRP A 311 12.73 19.56 -13.18
N HIS A 312 11.60 18.88 -13.26
CA HIS A 312 10.80 18.47 -12.11
C HIS A 312 10.49 16.97 -12.18
N LEU A 313 10.32 16.34 -11.02
CA LEU A 313 9.80 14.98 -10.99
C LEU A 313 8.31 14.99 -11.29
N THR A 314 7.87 14.03 -12.12
CA THR A 314 6.45 13.69 -12.24
C THR A 314 5.98 12.93 -11.00
N ALA A 315 4.66 12.72 -10.82
CA ALA A 315 4.13 11.87 -9.76
C ALA A 315 4.78 10.46 -9.78
N ARG A 316 4.98 9.90 -10.98
CA ARG A 316 5.68 8.62 -11.17
C ARG A 316 7.18 8.74 -10.83
N GLY A 317 7.82 9.83 -11.18
CA GLY A 317 9.22 10.10 -10.83
C GLY A 317 9.45 10.16 -9.33
N VAL A 318 8.55 10.79 -8.59
CA VAL A 318 8.57 10.82 -7.11
C VAL A 318 8.44 9.42 -6.52
N GLN A 319 7.56 8.58 -7.08
CA GLN A 319 7.41 7.19 -6.61
C GLN A 319 8.69 6.37 -6.83
N VAL A 320 9.29 6.49 -8.03
CA VAL A 320 10.55 5.79 -8.36
C VAL A 320 11.70 6.30 -7.49
N GLU A 321 11.80 7.62 -7.27
CA GLU A 321 12.83 8.22 -6.43
C GLU A 321 12.70 7.70 -4.98
N ARG A 322 11.51 7.77 -4.38
CA ARG A 322 11.25 7.26 -3.01
C ARG A 322 11.55 5.77 -2.86
N ALA A 323 11.16 4.96 -3.85
CA ALA A 323 11.43 3.51 -3.84
C ALA A 323 12.91 3.17 -4.02
N THR A 324 13.74 4.10 -4.50
CA THR A 324 15.15 3.91 -4.79
C THR A 324 16.08 4.76 -3.93
N ARG A 325 15.54 5.64 -3.08
CA ARG A 325 16.30 6.46 -2.13
C ARG A 325 16.99 5.58 -1.08
N PRO A 326 18.28 5.78 -0.81
CA PRO A 326 18.96 5.12 0.33
C PRO A 326 18.32 5.56 1.65
N LEU A 327 18.16 4.62 2.56
CA LEU A 327 17.85 4.90 3.98
C LEU A 327 19.03 5.56 4.64
#